data_dc66458a1bb3fff32ee5bf9c499c52d5
#
_entry.id   dc66458a1bb3fff32ee5bf9c499c52d5
#
_cell.length_a   1.000
_cell.length_b   1.000
_cell.length_c   1.000
_cell.angle_alpha   90.00
_cell.angle_beta   90.00
_cell.angle_gamma   90.00
#
_symmetry.space_group_name_H-M   'P 1'
#
loop_
_entity.id
_entity.type
_entity.pdbx_description
1 polymer ?
#
loop_
_entity_poly.entity_id
_entity_poly.type
_entity_poly.pdbx_seq_one_letter_code
_entity_poly.pdbx_strand_id
1 'polypeptide(L)'
;MFNIEDNLKKLPDSPGVYLHKDKLGTIIYVGKAISLKSRVRQYFQSSKNMDSKVRAMVSNIAEFEYITTGSEMEALILECNLIKKYMPKYNVLLRDDKTYPYIKVTTTEPFPRIIKTRRIGREGDKYFGPYSDVSAVNRTVDLLNSVYRLKRCSPITFPANATTCLNYHIHQCDGICIGAADSLEYQKRIESAMDFLKGKTTNLTTYLTDKMNAASETMNYEEAARYRDYILAAASIHEKQRVVLSDTHDIDVVLLAGLHHVILFYVREGKLSGRDHFDLESEMEETPESVLSAFLKQHYGSQGMGPVEILVQQNPEDHEILEEYLQNLWGRRVRIHTPKKGEKKALLDLTREDVSQFSKNLEDREKNKKDREQELHVELTKLLDRIAAANSTQSQTATQISKGTETKKYRVEAYDLSNTNGLEAVGAMVVFRGMTADKKAYRRFRIRTVEGPDDYASLQEVLYRRLKRAEEGDPGFVEVPSIILVDGGAGHVHAAKTVLEAMGVSLLVAGIVKDDRHKTRGLVYDIDGKPIEENISDNPVLFKYFGNIQEEVHRFAIDYHRGVRDKKSLGSVLDQIEGIGPTKRNGLLAFFGSVDNIKNAGIDELKKAPGITEKLAERIHEYFI
;
A
#
# COMPACT_ATOMS: atom_id res chain seq x y z
N MET A 1 -12.83 37.04 -12.86
CA MET A 1 -12.34 35.92 -13.70
C MET A 1 -10.86 36.13 -13.89
N PHE A 2 -10.01 35.12 -13.64
CA PHE A 2 -8.55 35.23 -13.75
C PHE A 2 -8.19 35.43 -15.24
N ASN A 3 -7.48 36.52 -15.55
CA ASN A 3 -7.01 36.79 -16.92
C ASN A 3 -5.57 36.28 -17.04
N ILE A 4 -5.37 35.18 -17.76
CA ILE A 4 -4.06 34.54 -17.94
C ILE A 4 -3.08 35.52 -18.62
N GLU A 5 -3.49 36.22 -19.70
CA GLU A 5 -2.61 37.12 -20.48
C GLU A 5 -2.07 38.29 -19.64
N ASP A 6 -2.92 38.90 -18.82
CA ASP A 6 -2.51 40.01 -17.97
C ASP A 6 -1.61 39.59 -16.82
N ASN A 7 -1.82 38.38 -16.28
CA ASN A 7 -0.98 37.84 -15.23
C ASN A 7 0.38 37.33 -15.78
N LEU A 8 0.44 36.82 -17.01
CA LEU A 8 1.71 36.49 -17.68
C LEU A 8 2.63 37.71 -17.84
N LYS A 9 2.08 38.93 -18.03
CA LYS A 9 2.85 40.17 -18.12
C LYS A 9 3.51 40.55 -16.79
N LYS A 10 2.90 40.17 -15.66
CA LYS A 10 3.35 40.51 -14.30
C LYS A 10 4.40 39.54 -13.73
N LEU A 11 4.68 38.45 -14.43
CA LEU A 11 5.65 37.46 -13.96
C LEU A 11 7.05 38.05 -13.83
N PRO A 12 7.71 37.86 -12.67
CA PRO A 12 9.08 38.32 -12.44
C PRO A 12 10.09 37.44 -13.20
N ASP A 13 11.23 38.03 -13.52
CA ASP A 13 12.38 37.33 -14.09
C ASP A 13 13.31 36.90 -12.95
N SER A 14 12.82 36.00 -12.08
CA SER A 14 13.52 35.49 -10.90
C SER A 14 13.22 34.01 -10.71
N PRO A 15 14.07 33.28 -9.96
CA PRO A 15 13.79 31.91 -9.58
C PRO A 15 12.51 31.79 -8.76
N GLY A 16 11.85 30.65 -8.87
CA GLY A 16 10.66 30.38 -8.09
C GLY A 16 9.91 29.12 -8.50
N VAL A 17 8.76 28.93 -7.89
CA VAL A 17 7.84 27.82 -8.15
C VAL A 17 6.51 28.37 -8.65
N TYR A 18 5.95 27.71 -9.66
CA TYR A 18 4.63 28.02 -10.19
C TYR A 18 3.66 26.85 -9.98
N LEU A 19 2.40 27.16 -9.77
CA LEU A 19 1.33 26.21 -9.51
C LEU A 19 0.20 26.45 -10.51
N HIS A 20 -0.16 25.45 -11.28
CA HIS A 20 -1.31 25.50 -12.18
C HIS A 20 -2.54 24.91 -11.49
N LYS A 21 -3.67 25.60 -11.62
CA LYS A 21 -4.96 25.22 -11.02
C LYS A 21 -6.01 25.01 -12.10
N ASP A 22 -6.91 24.09 -11.84
CA ASP A 22 -8.11 23.87 -12.65
C ASP A 22 -9.25 24.83 -12.31
N LYS A 23 -10.39 24.67 -12.99
CA LYS A 23 -11.61 25.48 -12.77
C LYS A 23 -12.20 25.33 -11.36
N LEU A 24 -11.84 24.28 -10.63
CA LEU A 24 -12.28 24.02 -9.26
C LEU A 24 -11.29 24.57 -8.22
N GLY A 25 -10.18 25.19 -8.67
CA GLY A 25 -9.11 25.68 -7.80
C GLY A 25 -8.15 24.60 -7.33
N THR A 26 -8.26 23.37 -7.87
CA THR A 26 -7.36 22.25 -7.52
C THR A 26 -6.02 22.45 -8.20
N ILE A 27 -4.92 22.27 -7.44
CA ILE A 27 -3.56 22.31 -8.00
C ILE A 27 -3.34 21.05 -8.82
N ILE A 28 -3.14 21.22 -10.13
CA ILE A 28 -2.98 20.13 -11.07
C ILE A 28 -1.53 19.91 -11.50
N TYR A 29 -0.66 20.92 -11.33
CA TYR A 29 0.76 20.83 -11.63
C TYR A 29 1.56 21.83 -10.79
N VAL A 30 2.75 21.43 -10.35
CA VAL A 30 3.74 22.29 -9.67
C VAL A 30 5.06 22.15 -10.41
N GLY A 31 5.74 23.27 -10.68
CA GLY A 31 7.05 23.24 -11.32
C GLY A 31 7.96 24.37 -10.85
N LYS A 32 9.28 24.12 -10.83
CA LYS A 32 10.29 25.14 -10.58
C LYS A 32 10.69 25.89 -11.87
N ALA A 33 11.23 27.06 -11.71
CA ALA A 33 11.80 27.85 -12.80
C ALA A 33 13.01 28.64 -12.31
N ILE A 34 14.03 28.77 -13.15
CA ILE A 34 15.13 29.72 -12.98
C ILE A 34 14.61 31.14 -13.28
N SER A 35 13.73 31.25 -14.28
CA SER A 35 12.98 32.44 -14.63
C SER A 35 11.50 32.10 -14.75
N LEU A 36 10.70 32.50 -13.77
CA LEU A 36 9.24 32.30 -13.76
C LEU A 36 8.60 32.87 -15.04
N LYS A 37 9.06 34.06 -15.47
CA LYS A 37 8.56 34.71 -16.68
C LYS A 37 8.76 33.88 -17.94
N SER A 38 9.95 33.33 -18.13
CA SER A 38 10.29 32.52 -19.30
C SER A 38 9.53 31.18 -19.26
N ARG A 39 9.58 30.47 -18.14
CA ARG A 39 9.06 29.11 -18.01
C ARG A 39 7.54 29.04 -18.07
N VAL A 40 6.84 29.91 -17.34
CA VAL A 40 5.37 29.88 -17.32
C VAL A 40 4.79 30.30 -18.68
N ARG A 41 5.41 31.29 -19.35
CA ARG A 41 4.97 31.70 -20.70
C ARG A 41 5.06 30.60 -21.74
N GLN A 42 6.03 29.69 -21.64
CA GLN A 42 6.20 28.56 -22.59
C GLN A 42 4.94 27.69 -22.69
N TYR A 43 4.20 27.51 -21.62
CA TYR A 43 2.96 26.72 -21.63
C TYR A 43 1.84 27.36 -22.43
N PHE A 44 1.81 28.69 -22.53
CA PHE A 44 0.72 29.44 -23.17
C PHE A 44 1.09 29.98 -24.56
N GLN A 45 2.33 29.74 -25.02
CA GLN A 45 2.72 30.05 -26.39
C GLN A 45 2.26 28.94 -27.32
N SER A 46 1.59 29.33 -28.44
CA SER A 46 1.12 28.39 -29.45
C SER A 46 2.31 27.77 -30.19
N SER A 47 2.80 26.63 -29.72
CA SER A 47 3.79 25.83 -30.45
C SER A 47 3.10 24.65 -31.14
N LYS A 48 3.31 24.51 -32.44
CA LYS A 48 2.86 23.33 -33.22
C LYS A 48 3.46 22.01 -32.72
N ASN A 49 4.46 22.05 -31.85
CA ASN A 49 5.24 20.91 -31.34
C ASN A 49 4.96 20.57 -29.87
N MET A 50 3.89 21.08 -29.27
CA MET A 50 3.52 20.63 -27.92
C MET A 50 2.99 19.20 -27.93
N ASP A 51 3.51 18.39 -27.04
CA ASP A 51 3.02 17.05 -26.77
C ASP A 51 1.51 17.04 -26.43
N SER A 52 0.82 15.98 -26.81
CA SER A 52 -0.62 15.82 -26.65
C SER A 52 -1.08 15.94 -25.20
N LYS A 53 -0.27 15.39 -24.27
CA LYS A 53 -0.56 15.40 -22.82
C LYS A 53 -0.27 16.76 -22.18
N VAL A 54 0.78 17.46 -22.62
CA VAL A 54 1.04 18.85 -22.21
C VAL A 54 -0.11 19.75 -22.66
N ARG A 55 -0.60 19.56 -23.89
CA ARG A 55 -1.81 20.25 -24.37
C ARG A 55 -3.04 19.96 -23.53
N ALA A 56 -3.24 18.70 -23.12
CA ALA A 56 -4.33 18.33 -22.23
C ALA A 56 -4.20 19.00 -20.85
N MET A 57 -3.01 19.07 -20.28
CA MET A 57 -2.76 19.82 -19.04
C MET A 57 -3.08 21.30 -19.22
N VAL A 58 -2.52 21.93 -20.25
CA VAL A 58 -2.71 23.37 -20.54
C VAL A 58 -4.18 23.71 -20.74
N SER A 59 -4.96 22.85 -21.40
CA SER A 59 -6.42 23.04 -21.59
C SER A 59 -7.22 23.00 -20.28
N ASN A 60 -6.68 22.39 -19.25
CA ASN A 60 -7.29 22.32 -17.91
C ASN A 60 -6.84 23.45 -16.98
N ILE A 61 -5.84 24.26 -17.36
CA ILE A 61 -5.39 25.39 -16.55
C ILE A 61 -6.42 26.51 -16.62
N ALA A 62 -7.01 26.86 -15.49
CA ALA A 62 -7.88 28.01 -15.35
C ALA A 62 -7.20 29.21 -14.68
N GLU A 63 -6.21 28.93 -13.83
CA GLU A 63 -5.48 29.92 -13.05
C GLU A 63 -4.06 29.40 -12.77
N PHE A 64 -3.12 30.32 -12.56
CA PHE A 64 -1.81 29.98 -12.03
C PHE A 64 -1.38 30.92 -10.90
N GLU A 65 -0.63 30.39 -9.96
CA GLU A 65 0.04 31.13 -8.90
C GLU A 65 1.55 30.93 -9.02
N TYR A 66 2.32 31.81 -8.40
CA TYR A 66 3.77 31.67 -8.33
C TYR A 66 4.31 32.16 -6.99
N ILE A 67 5.44 31.59 -6.58
CA ILE A 67 6.18 31.97 -5.38
C ILE A 67 7.62 32.22 -5.81
N THR A 68 8.12 33.42 -5.58
CA THR A 68 9.51 33.77 -5.86
C THR A 68 10.43 33.23 -4.76
N THR A 69 11.63 32.81 -5.13
CA THR A 69 12.65 32.32 -4.21
C THR A 69 13.97 33.08 -4.41
N GLY A 70 14.85 33.03 -3.43
CA GLY A 70 16.15 33.70 -3.50
C GLY A 70 17.18 32.95 -4.37
N SER A 71 16.96 31.63 -4.60
CA SER A 71 17.85 30.79 -5.38
C SER A 71 17.08 29.65 -6.08
N GLU A 72 17.73 29.02 -7.05
CA GLU A 72 17.18 27.84 -7.72
C GLU A 72 17.07 26.63 -6.79
N MET A 73 18.00 26.50 -5.83
CA MET A 73 17.94 25.47 -4.80
C MET A 73 16.70 25.65 -3.89
N GLU A 74 16.42 26.88 -3.47
CA GLU A 74 15.19 27.15 -2.71
C GLU A 74 13.94 26.82 -3.52
N ALA A 75 13.93 27.11 -4.84
CA ALA A 75 12.85 26.73 -5.73
C ALA A 75 12.69 25.21 -5.79
N LEU A 76 13.78 24.44 -5.88
CA LEU A 76 13.76 22.98 -5.88
C LEU A 76 13.16 22.43 -4.58
N ILE A 77 13.60 22.92 -3.43
CA ILE A 77 13.10 22.50 -2.12
C ILE A 77 11.60 22.79 -1.99
N LEU A 78 11.19 23.99 -2.42
CA LEU A 78 9.79 24.40 -2.37
C LEU A 78 8.92 23.57 -3.31
N GLU A 79 9.38 23.30 -4.54
CA GLU A 79 8.73 22.41 -5.50
C GLU A 79 8.48 21.01 -4.89
N CYS A 80 9.53 20.39 -4.32
CA CYS A 80 9.42 19.07 -3.67
C CYS A 80 8.37 19.05 -2.56
N ASN A 81 8.37 20.08 -1.71
CA ASN A 81 7.43 20.18 -0.60
C ASN A 81 5.98 20.38 -1.08
N LEU A 82 5.79 21.18 -2.13
CA LEU A 82 4.46 21.44 -2.70
C LEU A 82 3.92 20.23 -3.46
N ILE A 83 4.76 19.50 -4.22
CA ILE A 83 4.39 18.24 -4.86
C ILE A 83 3.95 17.23 -3.81
N LYS A 84 4.74 17.06 -2.73
CA LYS A 84 4.41 16.14 -1.63
C LYS A 84 3.10 16.54 -0.90
N LYS A 85 2.85 17.84 -0.74
CA LYS A 85 1.66 18.35 -0.06
C LYS A 85 0.38 18.19 -0.88
N TYR A 86 0.45 18.50 -2.18
CA TYR A 86 -0.73 18.60 -3.02
C TYR A 86 -0.95 17.39 -3.93
N MET A 87 0.07 16.54 -4.11
CA MET A 87 0.02 15.36 -4.98
C MET A 87 -0.61 15.67 -6.35
N PRO A 88 -0.07 16.64 -7.13
CA PRO A 88 -0.75 17.15 -8.32
C PRO A 88 -0.79 16.09 -9.42
N LYS A 89 -1.92 16.03 -10.11
CA LYS A 89 -2.25 15.00 -11.12
C LYS A 89 -1.23 14.88 -12.26
N TYR A 90 -0.61 15.98 -12.68
CA TYR A 90 0.30 16.04 -13.82
C TYR A 90 1.78 16.01 -13.43
N ASN A 91 2.13 15.92 -12.15
CA ASN A 91 3.50 15.68 -11.73
C ASN A 91 3.82 14.18 -11.69
N VAL A 92 5.10 13.84 -11.83
CA VAL A 92 5.58 12.50 -11.52
C VAL A 92 5.44 12.26 -10.02
N LEU A 93 4.68 11.24 -9.62
CA LEU A 93 4.41 10.93 -8.23
C LEU A 93 4.94 9.55 -7.88
N LEU A 94 5.66 9.45 -6.78
CA LEU A 94 6.07 8.19 -6.19
C LEU A 94 4.88 7.58 -5.43
N ARG A 95 4.34 6.45 -5.93
CA ARG A 95 3.16 5.80 -5.35
C ARG A 95 3.42 5.09 -4.03
N ASP A 96 4.61 4.53 -3.89
CA ASP A 96 4.98 3.69 -2.77
C ASP A 96 6.06 4.38 -1.92
N ASP A 97 5.63 4.99 -0.82
CA ASP A 97 6.54 5.46 0.24
C ASP A 97 6.90 4.27 1.16
N LYS A 98 7.43 3.19 0.59
CA LYS A 98 7.88 2.02 1.35
C LYS A 98 9.09 2.41 2.18
N THR A 99 8.89 2.55 3.48
CA THR A 99 10.00 2.69 4.42
C THR A 99 10.54 1.31 4.77
N TYR A 100 11.76 1.03 4.30
CA TYR A 100 12.44 -0.23 4.55
C TYR A 100 13.04 -0.29 5.96
N PRO A 101 13.12 -1.47 6.57
CA PRO A 101 13.72 -1.62 7.88
C PRO A 101 15.24 -1.55 7.81
N TYR A 102 15.80 -0.96 8.85
CA TYR A 102 17.21 -0.94 9.19
C TYR A 102 17.42 -1.74 10.47
N ILE A 103 18.62 -2.27 10.66
CA ILE A 103 19.10 -2.77 11.93
C ILE A 103 19.85 -1.62 12.60
N LYS A 104 19.33 -1.15 13.72
CA LYS A 104 19.93 -0.08 14.54
C LYS A 104 20.70 -0.69 15.70
N VAL A 105 21.93 -0.25 15.90
CA VAL A 105 22.72 -0.48 17.12
C VAL A 105 22.76 0.81 17.90
N THR A 106 22.19 0.82 19.12
CA THR A 106 22.07 2.00 19.96
C THR A 106 23.38 2.30 20.68
N THR A 107 24.41 2.69 19.91
CA THR A 107 25.76 2.94 20.42
C THR A 107 25.85 4.11 21.40
N THR A 108 24.83 4.93 21.50
CA THR A 108 24.70 6.03 22.48
C THR A 108 24.25 5.54 23.87
N GLU A 109 23.72 4.31 23.98
CA GLU A 109 23.35 3.71 25.27
C GLU A 109 24.58 3.08 25.95
N PRO A 110 24.68 3.10 27.30
CA PRO A 110 25.75 2.40 28.03
C PRO A 110 25.83 0.90 27.74
N PHE A 111 24.67 0.28 27.52
CA PHE A 111 24.51 -1.08 27.05
C PHE A 111 23.73 -1.07 25.73
N PRO A 112 24.43 -1.01 24.59
CA PRO A 112 23.79 -0.93 23.28
C PRO A 112 22.86 -2.11 22.98
N ARG A 113 21.78 -1.83 22.23
CA ARG A 113 20.81 -2.83 21.75
C ARG A 113 20.89 -2.97 20.25
N ILE A 114 20.54 -4.14 19.75
CA ILE A 114 20.30 -4.37 18.33
C ILE A 114 18.80 -4.47 18.11
N ILE A 115 18.25 -3.51 17.38
CA ILE A 115 16.81 -3.41 17.14
C ILE A 115 16.50 -3.11 15.67
N LYS A 116 15.31 -3.50 15.24
CA LYS A 116 14.76 -3.10 13.95
C LYS A 116 14.15 -1.71 14.05
N THR A 117 14.43 -0.85 13.08
CA THR A 117 13.81 0.46 12.94
C THR A 117 13.51 0.76 11.47
N ARG A 118 12.55 1.64 11.20
CA ARG A 118 12.29 2.20 9.87
C ARG A 118 12.69 3.68 9.77
N ARG A 119 13.15 4.26 10.88
CA ARG A 119 13.55 5.66 10.94
C ARG A 119 15.03 5.75 11.28
N ILE A 120 15.76 6.53 10.52
CA ILE A 120 17.14 6.89 10.81
C ILE A 120 17.10 8.19 11.61
N GLY A 121 17.64 8.16 12.85
CA GLY A 121 17.84 9.35 13.67
C GLY A 121 19.16 10.05 13.33
N ARG A 122 19.31 11.29 13.78
CA ARG A 122 20.55 12.08 13.60
C ARG A 122 21.58 11.86 14.73
N GLU A 123 21.24 11.07 15.73
CA GLU A 123 22.09 10.78 16.89
C GLU A 123 23.13 9.71 16.54
N GLY A 124 24.26 9.67 17.24
CA GLY A 124 25.45 8.85 16.98
C GLY A 124 25.28 7.32 16.96
N ASP A 125 24.06 6.82 16.83
CA ASP A 125 23.77 5.40 16.67
C ASP A 125 24.18 4.86 15.30
N LYS A 126 24.45 3.57 15.21
CA LYS A 126 24.83 2.91 13.97
C LYS A 126 23.63 2.23 13.30
N TYR A 127 23.51 2.40 11.98
CA TYR A 127 22.44 1.85 11.17
C TYR A 127 23.01 0.96 10.07
N PHE A 128 22.43 -0.22 9.87
CA PHE A 128 22.78 -1.18 8.84
C PHE A 128 21.56 -1.44 7.96
N GLY A 129 21.74 -1.47 6.65
CA GLY A 129 20.67 -1.60 5.67
C GLY A 129 20.64 -0.45 4.66
N PRO A 130 19.53 -0.15 3.99
CA PRO A 130 18.21 -0.78 4.19
C PRO A 130 18.13 -2.23 3.73
N TYR A 131 17.18 -3.01 4.28
CA TYR A 131 16.94 -4.39 3.91
C TYR A 131 15.56 -4.54 3.27
N SER A 132 15.47 -5.24 2.15
CA SER A 132 14.20 -5.49 1.44
C SER A 132 13.32 -6.55 2.13
N ASP A 133 13.93 -7.51 2.84
CA ASP A 133 13.22 -8.59 3.53
C ASP A 133 13.09 -8.33 5.04
N VAL A 134 11.89 -7.94 5.47
CA VAL A 134 11.55 -7.71 6.89
C VAL A 134 11.74 -8.97 7.73
N SER A 135 11.47 -10.15 7.16
CA SER A 135 11.64 -11.43 7.86
C SER A 135 13.10 -11.75 8.08
N ALA A 136 13.96 -11.45 7.10
CA ALA A 136 15.41 -11.60 7.24
C ALA A 136 15.94 -10.67 8.33
N VAL A 137 15.51 -9.43 8.38
CA VAL A 137 15.88 -8.48 9.45
C VAL A 137 15.49 -9.00 10.82
N ASN A 138 14.25 -9.47 10.99
CA ASN A 138 13.80 -10.02 12.27
C ASN A 138 14.68 -11.22 12.68
N ARG A 139 14.90 -12.18 11.78
CA ARG A 139 15.77 -13.34 12.04
C ARG A 139 17.19 -12.94 12.41
N THR A 140 17.77 -11.94 11.71
CA THR A 140 19.11 -11.43 12.00
C THR A 140 19.18 -10.78 13.38
N VAL A 141 18.22 -9.92 13.72
CA VAL A 141 18.15 -9.27 15.03
C VAL A 141 17.99 -10.31 16.15
N ASP A 142 17.10 -11.30 15.95
CA ASP A 142 16.88 -12.37 16.92
C ASP A 142 18.11 -13.27 17.09
N LEU A 143 18.78 -13.62 16.00
CA LEU A 143 20.02 -14.37 15.99
C LEU A 143 21.10 -13.66 16.81
N LEU A 144 21.41 -12.39 16.48
CA LEU A 144 22.46 -11.64 17.15
C LEU A 144 22.15 -11.41 18.64
N ASN A 145 20.91 -11.07 18.98
CA ASN A 145 20.48 -10.91 20.36
C ASN A 145 20.57 -12.21 21.15
N SER A 146 20.30 -13.37 20.53
CA SER A 146 20.38 -14.68 21.20
C SER A 146 21.82 -15.17 21.36
N VAL A 147 22.64 -15.06 20.29
CA VAL A 147 24.04 -15.50 20.30
C VAL A 147 24.88 -14.71 21.30
N TYR A 148 24.73 -13.38 21.25
CA TYR A 148 25.53 -12.48 22.08
C TYR A 148 24.86 -12.10 23.41
N ARG A 149 23.70 -12.67 23.75
CA ARG A 149 22.92 -12.41 24.97
C ARG A 149 22.68 -10.93 25.23
N LEU A 150 22.30 -10.21 24.16
CA LEU A 150 22.19 -8.76 24.21
C LEU A 150 20.88 -8.32 24.90
N LYS A 151 20.91 -7.12 25.42
CA LYS A 151 19.77 -6.44 26.04
C LYS A 151 18.62 -6.29 25.03
N ARG A 152 17.44 -6.79 25.38
CA ARG A 152 16.22 -6.67 24.57
C ARG A 152 15.23 -5.65 25.12
N CYS A 153 15.32 -5.31 26.42
CA CYS A 153 14.42 -4.39 27.10
C CYS A 153 14.71 -2.92 26.74
N SER A 154 13.67 -2.09 26.83
CA SER A 154 13.75 -0.67 26.46
C SER A 154 14.41 0.27 27.50
N PRO A 155 14.27 0.06 28.83
CA PRO A 155 14.82 1.01 29.79
C PRO A 155 16.34 1.18 29.66
N ILE A 156 16.81 2.42 29.68
CA ILE A 156 18.24 2.76 29.64
C ILE A 156 18.85 2.67 31.05
N THR A 157 18.08 3.10 32.04
CA THR A 157 18.43 3.04 33.46
C THR A 157 17.46 2.14 34.20
N PHE A 158 17.93 1.48 35.26
CA PHE A 158 17.11 0.57 36.04
C PHE A 158 17.07 1.03 37.51
N PRO A 159 15.94 0.86 38.22
CA PRO A 159 15.88 1.14 39.64
C PRO A 159 16.75 0.15 40.43
N ALA A 160 17.20 0.56 41.62
CA ALA A 160 18.07 -0.25 42.47
C ALA A 160 17.44 -1.60 42.92
N ASN A 161 16.11 -1.68 42.88
CA ASN A 161 15.34 -2.89 43.22
C ASN A 161 14.81 -3.62 41.97
N ALA A 162 15.43 -3.43 40.81
CA ALA A 162 15.01 -4.09 39.61
C ALA A 162 15.05 -5.63 39.74
N THR A 163 13.99 -6.29 39.29
CA THR A 163 13.90 -7.75 39.28
C THR A 163 14.28 -8.32 37.92
N THR A 164 14.78 -9.54 37.89
CA THR A 164 15.14 -10.25 36.68
C THR A 164 13.88 -10.67 35.89
N CYS A 165 13.95 -10.54 34.57
CA CYS A 165 12.88 -10.96 33.66
C CYS A 165 13.14 -12.36 33.11
N LEU A 166 12.16 -12.90 32.35
CA LEU A 166 12.25 -14.21 31.71
C LEU A 166 13.54 -14.39 30.91
N ASN A 167 13.98 -13.36 30.14
CA ASN A 167 15.19 -13.46 29.33
C ASN A 167 16.46 -13.76 30.13
N TYR A 168 16.54 -13.31 31.38
CA TYR A 168 17.64 -13.66 32.29
C TYR A 168 17.55 -15.14 32.69
N HIS A 169 16.39 -15.60 33.10
CA HIS A 169 16.19 -16.98 33.56
C HIS A 169 16.38 -18.02 32.46
N ILE A 170 16.09 -17.67 31.19
CA ILE A 170 16.33 -18.55 30.03
C ILE A 170 17.69 -18.29 29.37
N HIS A 171 18.62 -17.60 30.06
CA HIS A 171 19.98 -17.30 29.61
C HIS A 171 20.10 -16.56 28.28
N GLN A 172 19.12 -15.72 27.94
CA GLN A 172 19.15 -14.83 26.78
C GLN A 172 19.58 -13.38 27.09
N CYS A 173 19.89 -13.09 28.34
CA CYS A 173 20.39 -11.81 28.83
C CYS A 173 21.21 -12.01 30.09
N ASP A 174 22.32 -11.30 30.24
CA ASP A 174 23.22 -11.43 31.40
C ASP A 174 22.82 -10.57 32.62
N GLY A 175 21.58 -10.08 32.71
CA GLY A 175 21.08 -9.38 33.90
C GLY A 175 21.60 -7.96 34.06
N ILE A 176 21.63 -7.18 32.97
CA ILE A 176 22.05 -5.78 32.99
C ILE A 176 21.22 -4.97 34.00
N CYS A 177 19.93 -5.29 34.14
CA CYS A 177 19.03 -4.60 35.09
C CYS A 177 19.39 -4.79 36.55
N ILE A 178 20.13 -5.83 36.91
CA ILE A 178 20.60 -6.13 38.25
C ILE A 178 22.11 -5.90 38.42
N GLY A 179 22.78 -5.33 37.42
CA GLY A 179 24.22 -5.05 37.47
C GLY A 179 25.11 -6.28 37.34
N ALA A 180 24.59 -7.43 36.90
CA ALA A 180 25.35 -8.68 36.78
C ALA A 180 26.24 -8.73 35.53
N ALA A 181 25.98 -7.91 34.50
CA ALA A 181 26.72 -7.89 33.26
C ALA A 181 28.03 -7.10 33.34
N ASP A 182 29.13 -7.69 32.84
CA ASP A 182 30.41 -6.99 32.66
C ASP A 182 30.33 -6.06 31.42
N SER A 183 30.56 -4.77 31.65
CA SER A 183 30.48 -3.75 30.62
C SER A 183 31.52 -3.93 29.50
N LEU A 184 32.75 -4.34 29.83
CA LEU A 184 33.83 -4.53 28.84
C LEU A 184 33.56 -5.75 27.95
N GLU A 185 33.11 -6.84 28.57
CA GLU A 185 32.75 -8.05 27.81
C GLU A 185 31.50 -7.80 26.93
N TYR A 186 30.55 -7.04 27.43
CA TYR A 186 29.36 -6.65 26.68
C TYR A 186 29.73 -5.82 25.43
N GLN A 187 30.63 -4.86 25.58
CA GLN A 187 31.13 -4.03 24.47
C GLN A 187 31.79 -4.89 23.37
N LYS A 188 32.65 -5.84 23.73
CA LYS A 188 33.27 -6.77 22.76
C LYS A 188 32.23 -7.58 21.97
N ARG A 189 31.14 -7.99 22.63
CA ARG A 189 30.04 -8.71 21.97
C ARG A 189 29.28 -7.82 21.00
N ILE A 190 29.04 -6.56 21.33
CA ILE A 190 28.43 -5.58 20.42
C ILE A 190 29.33 -5.33 19.21
N GLU A 191 30.65 -5.19 19.39
CA GLU A 191 31.61 -5.04 18.31
C GLU A 191 31.59 -6.24 17.37
N SER A 192 31.59 -7.46 17.93
CA SER A 192 31.49 -8.70 17.15
C SER A 192 30.17 -8.79 16.36
N ALA A 193 29.05 -8.36 16.96
CA ALA A 193 27.77 -8.31 16.29
C ALA A 193 27.74 -7.25 15.17
N MET A 194 28.37 -6.07 15.39
CA MET A 194 28.54 -5.07 14.34
C MET A 194 29.44 -5.55 13.19
N ASP A 195 30.51 -6.30 13.50
CA ASP A 195 31.37 -6.88 12.46
C ASP A 195 30.61 -7.91 11.60
N PHE A 196 29.75 -8.71 12.22
CA PHE A 196 28.84 -9.58 11.46
C PHE A 196 27.91 -8.78 10.54
N LEU A 197 27.31 -7.69 11.03
CA LEU A 197 26.44 -6.81 10.22
C LEU A 197 27.20 -6.13 9.08
N LYS A 198 28.51 -5.90 9.20
CA LYS A 198 29.41 -5.45 8.13
C LYS A 198 29.82 -6.57 7.17
N GLY A 199 29.35 -7.80 7.37
CA GLY A 199 29.67 -8.94 6.51
C GLY A 199 30.93 -9.71 6.85
N LYS A 200 31.59 -9.45 7.99
CA LYS A 200 32.71 -10.24 8.50
C LYS A 200 32.19 -11.47 9.25
N THR A 201 31.75 -12.48 8.52
CA THR A 201 31.09 -13.67 9.07
C THR A 201 32.03 -14.67 9.73
N THR A 202 33.29 -14.70 9.30
CA THR A 202 34.27 -15.70 9.73
C THR A 202 34.36 -15.78 11.25
N ASN A 203 34.43 -14.65 11.93
CA ASN A 203 34.56 -14.61 13.39
C ASN A 203 33.36 -15.23 14.12
N LEU A 204 32.12 -14.91 13.66
CA LEU A 204 30.90 -15.48 14.24
C LEU A 204 30.79 -16.97 13.97
N THR A 205 31.07 -17.40 12.74
CA THR A 205 30.99 -18.82 12.37
C THR A 205 31.98 -19.64 13.16
N THR A 206 33.25 -19.17 13.30
CA THR A 206 34.26 -19.85 14.13
C THR A 206 33.82 -19.92 15.58
N TYR A 207 33.38 -18.80 16.16
CA TYR A 207 32.89 -18.76 17.54
C TYR A 207 31.71 -19.74 17.78
N LEU A 208 30.73 -19.78 16.87
CA LEU A 208 29.60 -20.70 16.98
C LEU A 208 30.02 -22.16 16.81
N THR A 209 30.99 -22.45 15.92
CA THR A 209 31.53 -23.79 15.70
C THR A 209 32.27 -24.28 16.95
N ASP A 210 33.09 -23.44 17.57
CA ASP A 210 33.80 -23.78 18.81
C ASP A 210 32.81 -24.07 19.96
N LYS A 211 31.75 -23.26 20.09
CA LYS A 211 30.70 -23.48 21.08
C LYS A 211 29.89 -24.74 20.81
N MET A 212 29.60 -25.05 19.56
CA MET A 212 28.91 -26.26 19.14
C MET A 212 29.73 -27.49 19.52
N ASN A 213 31.04 -27.48 19.22
CA ASN A 213 31.95 -28.59 19.53
C ASN A 213 32.08 -28.77 21.05
N ALA A 214 32.29 -27.70 21.83
CA ALA A 214 32.37 -27.78 23.28
C ALA A 214 31.09 -28.32 23.93
N ALA A 215 29.90 -27.91 23.43
CA ALA A 215 28.64 -28.46 23.87
C ALA A 215 28.49 -29.97 23.52
N SER A 216 28.98 -30.38 22.36
CA SER A 216 28.97 -31.76 21.93
C SER A 216 29.91 -32.65 22.79
N GLU A 217 31.09 -32.13 23.11
CA GLU A 217 32.06 -32.83 24.00
C GLU A 217 31.50 -33.05 25.41
N THR A 218 30.69 -32.11 25.91
CA THR A 218 29.99 -32.22 27.20
C THR A 218 28.65 -32.98 27.10
N MET A 219 28.37 -33.65 25.95
CA MET A 219 27.14 -34.38 25.66
C MET A 219 25.84 -33.53 25.75
N ASN A 220 25.97 -32.20 25.70
CA ASN A 220 24.81 -31.28 25.66
C ASN A 220 24.34 -31.09 24.21
N TYR A 221 23.71 -32.13 23.67
CA TYR A 221 23.30 -32.17 22.26
C TYR A 221 22.22 -31.16 21.89
N GLU A 222 21.38 -30.76 22.84
CA GLU A 222 20.37 -29.71 22.58
C GLU A 222 21.03 -28.35 22.34
N GLU A 223 22.03 -28.01 23.12
CA GLU A 223 22.81 -26.78 22.97
C GLU A 223 23.66 -26.83 21.69
N ALA A 224 24.29 -27.94 21.40
CA ALA A 224 25.03 -28.14 20.16
C ALA A 224 24.14 -28.00 18.92
N ALA A 225 22.92 -28.57 18.93
CA ALA A 225 21.96 -28.40 17.86
C ALA A 225 21.53 -26.92 17.67
N ARG A 226 21.39 -26.20 18.77
CA ARG A 226 21.07 -24.76 18.72
C ARG A 226 22.19 -23.94 18.05
N TYR A 227 23.45 -24.22 18.37
CA TYR A 227 24.58 -23.55 17.71
C TYR A 227 24.69 -23.91 16.23
N ARG A 228 24.44 -25.18 15.86
CA ARG A 228 24.36 -25.61 14.46
C ARG A 228 23.28 -24.80 13.70
N ASP A 229 22.12 -24.66 14.30
CA ASP A 229 21.00 -23.91 13.67
C ASP A 229 21.33 -22.42 13.53
N TYR A 230 22.09 -21.85 14.47
CA TYR A 230 22.61 -20.48 14.35
C TYR A 230 23.66 -20.35 13.22
N ILE A 231 24.53 -21.33 13.03
CA ILE A 231 25.49 -21.35 11.92
C ILE A 231 24.74 -21.38 10.57
N LEU A 232 23.76 -22.26 10.45
CA LEU A 232 22.92 -22.34 9.23
C LEU A 232 22.17 -21.04 8.96
N ALA A 233 21.60 -20.42 9.99
CA ALA A 233 20.92 -19.14 9.87
C ALA A 233 21.89 -18.03 9.45
N ALA A 234 23.08 -17.95 10.05
CA ALA A 234 24.12 -16.99 9.68
C ALA A 234 24.57 -17.16 8.22
N ALA A 235 24.80 -18.40 7.78
CA ALA A 235 25.16 -18.70 6.39
C ALA A 235 24.08 -18.25 5.41
N SER A 236 22.81 -18.55 5.69
CA SER A 236 21.67 -18.18 4.82
C SER A 236 21.48 -16.67 4.64
N ILE A 237 21.89 -15.87 5.61
CA ILE A 237 21.84 -14.39 5.54
C ILE A 237 22.88 -13.88 4.55
N HIS A 238 24.05 -14.52 4.47
CA HIS A 238 25.18 -14.06 3.66
C HIS A 238 25.28 -14.71 2.26
N GLU A 239 24.68 -15.85 2.04
CA GLU A 239 24.72 -16.56 0.75
C GLU A 239 24.17 -15.71 -0.43
N LYS A 240 23.34 -14.73 -0.13
CA LYS A 240 22.75 -13.82 -1.11
C LYS A 240 23.59 -12.55 -1.40
N GLN A 241 24.69 -12.34 -0.69
CA GLN A 241 25.53 -11.14 -0.85
C GLN A 241 26.71 -11.41 -1.79
N ARG A 242 26.57 -11.03 -3.07
CA ARG A 242 27.70 -11.03 -4.02
C ARG A 242 28.62 -9.85 -3.72
N VAL A 243 29.92 -10.11 -3.57
CA VAL A 243 30.96 -9.05 -3.57
C VAL A 243 31.04 -8.47 -4.96
N VAL A 244 30.94 -7.16 -5.10
CA VAL A 244 30.85 -6.49 -6.40
C VAL A 244 31.95 -5.45 -6.59
N LEU A 245 32.42 -4.81 -5.52
CA LEU A 245 33.38 -3.71 -5.55
C LEU A 245 34.48 -3.92 -4.51
N SER A 246 35.68 -3.44 -4.86
CA SER A 246 36.80 -3.29 -3.91
C SER A 246 36.61 -2.07 -2.98
N ASP A 247 35.82 -1.09 -3.41
CA ASP A 247 35.49 0.11 -2.65
C ASP A 247 34.43 -0.20 -1.58
N THR A 248 34.66 0.22 -0.34
CA THR A 248 33.79 -0.02 0.82
C THR A 248 32.77 1.08 1.09
N HIS A 249 32.74 2.13 0.25
CA HIS A 249 31.78 3.21 0.41
C HIS A 249 30.35 2.78 0.07
N ASP A 250 29.38 3.42 0.71
CA ASP A 250 27.98 3.22 0.44
C ASP A 250 27.60 3.82 -0.93
N ILE A 251 27.11 2.95 -1.81
CA ILE A 251 26.71 3.29 -3.18
C ILE A 251 25.28 2.81 -3.40
N ASP A 252 24.48 3.65 -4.03
CA ASP A 252 23.17 3.26 -4.55
C ASP A 252 23.20 3.28 -6.08
N VAL A 253 22.57 2.28 -6.72
CA VAL A 253 22.42 2.23 -8.18
C VAL A 253 20.95 2.39 -8.52
N VAL A 254 20.61 3.46 -9.25
CA VAL A 254 19.24 3.81 -9.60
C VAL A 254 19.04 3.63 -11.10
N LEU A 255 18.15 2.73 -11.48
CA LEU A 255 17.86 2.39 -12.86
C LEU A 255 16.36 2.47 -13.15
N LEU A 256 16.01 2.89 -14.36
CA LEU A 256 14.63 2.87 -14.85
C LEU A 256 14.34 1.56 -15.58
N ALA A 257 13.18 0.99 -15.27
CA ALA A 257 12.54 -0.09 -16.04
C ALA A 257 11.32 0.49 -16.77
N GLY A 258 11.53 1.07 -17.94
CA GLY A 258 10.57 1.97 -18.59
C GLY A 258 10.50 3.33 -17.89
N LEU A 259 9.39 4.05 -18.04
CA LEU A 259 9.19 5.37 -17.44
C LEU A 259 8.37 5.34 -16.14
N HIS A 260 7.83 4.18 -15.79
CA HIS A 260 6.90 4.03 -14.65
C HIS A 260 7.48 3.21 -13.49
N HIS A 261 8.68 2.65 -13.66
CA HIS A 261 9.29 1.82 -12.62
C HIS A 261 10.74 2.20 -12.41
N VAL A 262 11.14 2.36 -11.15
CA VAL A 262 12.53 2.57 -10.74
C VAL A 262 12.98 1.37 -9.93
N ILE A 263 14.17 0.85 -10.24
CA ILE A 263 14.83 -0.17 -9.46
C ILE A 263 16.05 0.45 -8.79
N LEU A 264 16.12 0.33 -7.49
CA LEU A 264 17.17 0.85 -6.64
C LEU A 264 17.94 -0.32 -6.03
N PHE A 265 19.24 -0.40 -6.27
CA PHE A 265 20.14 -1.39 -5.68
C PHE A 265 21.01 -0.73 -4.63
N TYR A 266 21.16 -1.40 -3.50
CA TYR A 266 21.98 -0.95 -2.38
C TYR A 266 23.29 -1.70 -2.35
N VAL A 267 24.41 -0.99 -2.44
CA VAL A 267 25.76 -1.53 -2.25
C VAL A 267 26.32 -0.96 -0.95
N ARG A 268 26.65 -1.82 -0.02
CA ARG A 268 27.18 -1.49 1.30
C ARG A 268 28.43 -2.32 1.55
N GLU A 269 29.51 -1.67 1.99
CA GLU A 269 30.80 -2.34 2.22
C GLU A 269 31.27 -3.15 0.98
N GLY A 270 31.05 -2.61 -0.24
CA GLY A 270 31.40 -3.26 -1.50
C GLY A 270 30.50 -4.45 -1.89
N LYS A 271 29.44 -4.76 -1.15
CA LYS A 271 28.54 -5.88 -1.41
C LYS A 271 27.15 -5.40 -1.79
N LEU A 272 26.52 -6.09 -2.74
CA LEU A 272 25.13 -5.87 -3.08
C LEU A 272 24.23 -6.36 -1.94
N SER A 273 23.69 -5.44 -1.15
CA SER A 273 22.92 -5.73 0.06
C SER A 273 21.43 -5.95 -0.19
N GLY A 274 20.90 -5.41 -1.29
CA GLY A 274 19.48 -5.56 -1.62
C GLY A 274 19.08 -4.76 -2.85
N ARG A 275 17.82 -4.95 -3.24
CA ARG A 275 17.17 -4.16 -4.29
C ARG A 275 15.73 -3.86 -3.93
N ASP A 276 15.27 -2.70 -4.39
CA ASP A 276 13.89 -2.28 -4.27
C ASP A 276 13.34 -1.83 -5.62
N HIS A 277 12.03 -1.88 -5.75
CA HIS A 277 11.35 -1.32 -6.90
C HIS A 277 10.28 -0.34 -6.46
N PHE A 278 10.12 0.71 -7.24
CA PHE A 278 9.18 1.79 -6.99
C PHE A 278 8.35 2.03 -8.24
N ASP A 279 7.05 2.21 -8.03
CA ASP A 279 6.12 2.56 -9.08
C ASP A 279 5.94 4.08 -9.12
N LEU A 280 6.05 4.65 -10.30
CA LEU A 280 5.84 6.07 -10.56
C LEU A 280 4.59 6.26 -11.39
N GLU A 281 3.79 7.24 -11.04
CA GLU A 281 2.66 7.71 -11.84
C GLU A 281 2.96 9.05 -12.44
N SER A 282 2.68 9.19 -13.73
CA SER A 282 2.62 10.46 -14.44
C SER A 282 1.56 10.39 -15.52
N GLU A 283 0.75 11.45 -15.63
CA GLU A 283 -0.17 11.64 -16.75
C GLU A 283 0.49 12.43 -17.90
N MET A 284 1.74 12.87 -17.73
CA MET A 284 2.52 13.54 -18.78
C MET A 284 3.49 12.57 -19.46
N GLU A 285 3.89 12.88 -20.69
CA GLU A 285 5.05 12.27 -21.32
C GLU A 285 6.30 12.88 -20.69
N GLU A 286 7.05 12.03 -19.99
CA GLU A 286 8.24 12.41 -19.25
C GLU A 286 9.48 11.88 -19.98
N THR A 287 10.59 12.61 -19.86
CA THR A 287 11.89 12.09 -20.28
C THR A 287 12.46 11.21 -19.17
N PRO A 288 13.32 10.23 -19.50
CA PRO A 288 14.00 9.43 -18.48
C PRO A 288 14.78 10.29 -17.47
N GLU A 289 15.34 11.42 -17.91
CA GLU A 289 16.08 12.39 -17.08
C GLU A 289 15.16 13.06 -16.06
N SER A 290 13.94 13.49 -16.48
CA SER A 290 12.98 14.12 -15.60
C SER A 290 12.42 13.13 -14.59
N VAL A 291 12.13 11.89 -15.00
CA VAL A 291 11.67 10.81 -14.12
C VAL A 291 12.73 10.49 -13.06
N LEU A 292 14.00 10.36 -13.44
CA LEU A 292 15.10 10.16 -12.49
C LEU A 292 15.21 11.31 -11.50
N SER A 293 15.14 12.56 -12.00
CA SER A 293 15.17 13.75 -11.15
C SER A 293 14.03 13.74 -10.13
N ALA A 294 12.80 13.49 -10.59
CA ALA A 294 11.63 13.41 -9.71
C ALA A 294 11.74 12.30 -8.65
N PHE A 295 12.22 11.12 -9.05
CA PHE A 295 12.46 10.01 -8.12
C PHE A 295 13.51 10.37 -7.06
N LEU A 296 14.67 10.86 -7.48
CA LEU A 296 15.77 11.22 -6.56
C LEU A 296 15.33 12.28 -5.55
N LYS A 297 14.59 13.30 -5.99
CA LYS A 297 14.01 14.34 -5.13
C LYS A 297 13.07 13.76 -4.09
N GLN A 298 12.13 12.93 -4.50
CA GLN A 298 11.07 12.42 -3.61
C GLN A 298 11.60 11.33 -2.67
N HIS A 299 12.42 10.41 -3.19
CA HIS A 299 12.98 9.30 -2.41
C HIS A 299 14.00 9.79 -1.39
N TYR A 300 15.03 10.50 -1.82
CA TYR A 300 16.11 10.93 -0.94
C TYR A 300 15.80 12.20 -0.15
N GLY A 301 14.91 13.05 -0.65
CA GLY A 301 14.51 14.28 0.05
C GLY A 301 13.77 14.05 1.38
N SER A 302 13.26 12.84 1.61
CA SER A 302 12.62 12.45 2.88
C SER A 302 13.55 11.69 3.83
N GLN A 303 14.79 11.40 3.41
CA GLN A 303 15.75 10.62 4.20
C GLN A 303 16.72 11.51 4.95
N GLY A 304 16.98 11.19 6.21
CA GLY A 304 17.95 11.93 7.05
C GLY A 304 19.40 11.64 6.69
N MET A 305 19.68 10.57 5.95
CA MET A 305 21.01 10.16 5.49
C MET A 305 20.86 9.28 4.26
N GLY A 306 21.79 9.37 3.31
CA GLY A 306 21.84 8.56 2.11
C GLY A 306 23.25 8.09 1.75
N PRO A 307 23.49 7.51 0.57
CA PRO A 307 24.79 7.03 0.12
C PRO A 307 25.76 8.20 -0.19
N VAL A 308 27.04 7.91 -0.27
CA VAL A 308 28.06 8.89 -0.72
C VAL A 308 28.00 9.05 -2.24
N GLU A 309 27.56 8.02 -2.94
CA GLU A 309 27.54 7.98 -4.39
C GLU A 309 26.26 7.32 -4.91
N ILE A 310 25.63 7.95 -5.89
CA ILE A 310 24.45 7.44 -6.58
C ILE A 310 24.82 7.23 -8.04
N LEU A 311 24.84 5.97 -8.47
CA LEU A 311 25.08 5.62 -9.86
C LEU A 311 23.75 5.58 -10.62
N VAL A 312 23.71 6.22 -11.75
CA VAL A 312 22.52 6.31 -12.61
C VAL A 312 22.83 5.85 -14.03
N GLN A 313 21.82 5.40 -14.76
CA GLN A 313 22.00 4.99 -16.17
C GLN A 313 22.27 6.17 -17.10
N GLN A 314 21.77 7.35 -16.75
CA GLN A 314 21.95 8.64 -17.39
C GLN A 314 21.79 9.74 -16.35
N ASN A 315 22.39 10.91 -16.56
CA ASN A 315 22.29 11.99 -15.61
C ASN A 315 20.83 12.51 -15.53
N PRO A 316 20.30 12.72 -14.33
CA PRO A 316 18.98 13.35 -14.17
C PRO A 316 19.01 14.81 -14.63
N GLU A 317 17.84 15.39 -14.89
CA GLU A 317 17.71 16.84 -15.01
C GLU A 317 18.21 17.50 -13.72
N ASP A 318 18.89 18.65 -13.85
CA ASP A 318 19.38 19.44 -12.71
C ASP A 318 20.34 18.67 -11.77
N HIS A 319 21.14 17.73 -12.29
CA HIS A 319 21.94 16.83 -11.44
C HIS A 319 22.88 17.58 -10.49
N GLU A 320 23.48 18.71 -10.88
CA GLU A 320 24.36 19.53 -10.04
C GLU A 320 23.62 20.12 -8.83
N ILE A 321 22.40 20.62 -9.07
CA ILE A 321 21.54 21.18 -8.01
C ILE A 321 21.04 20.07 -7.08
N LEU A 322 20.77 18.88 -7.64
CA LEU A 322 20.40 17.70 -6.84
C LEU A 322 21.56 17.26 -5.93
N GLU A 323 22.79 17.24 -6.42
CA GLU A 323 23.97 16.95 -5.59
C GLU A 323 24.10 17.96 -4.45
N GLU A 324 23.98 19.25 -4.76
CA GLU A 324 24.03 20.33 -3.76
C GLU A 324 22.88 20.22 -2.75
N TYR A 325 21.67 19.94 -3.20
CA TYR A 325 20.51 19.73 -2.33
C TYR A 325 20.73 18.58 -1.35
N LEU A 326 21.17 17.41 -1.85
CA LEU A 326 21.41 16.22 -1.02
C LEU A 326 22.61 16.43 -0.09
N GLN A 327 23.65 17.14 -0.55
CA GLN A 327 24.80 17.50 0.28
C GLN A 327 24.39 18.39 1.46
N ASN A 328 23.54 19.39 1.23
CA ASN A 328 23.02 20.25 2.30
C ASN A 328 22.09 19.49 3.25
N LEU A 329 21.28 18.60 2.72
CA LEU A 329 20.35 17.79 3.52
C LEU A 329 21.08 16.83 4.45
N TRP A 330 22.16 16.18 3.97
CA TRP A 330 22.88 15.12 4.70
C TRP A 330 24.16 15.61 5.38
N GLY A 331 24.59 16.85 5.13
CA GLY A 331 25.81 17.44 5.72
C GLY A 331 27.10 16.76 5.24
N ARG A 332 27.09 16.08 4.08
CA ARG A 332 28.23 15.40 3.50
C ARG A 332 28.21 15.45 1.97
N ARG A 333 29.39 15.30 1.35
CA ARG A 333 29.49 15.27 -0.10
C ARG A 333 28.77 14.06 -0.69
N VAL A 334 27.96 14.30 -1.70
CA VAL A 334 27.24 13.30 -2.49
C VAL A 334 27.57 13.48 -3.96
N ARG A 335 27.71 12.40 -4.71
CA ARG A 335 27.93 12.43 -6.15
C ARG A 335 26.88 11.61 -6.87
N ILE A 336 26.26 12.19 -7.89
CA ILE A 336 25.31 11.53 -8.80
C ILE A 336 25.97 11.47 -10.18
N HIS A 337 26.24 10.29 -10.73
CA HIS A 337 26.84 10.20 -12.05
C HIS A 337 26.65 8.85 -12.74
N THR A 338 26.88 8.84 -14.05
CA THR A 338 26.91 7.64 -14.89
C THR A 338 28.35 7.16 -15.08
N PRO A 339 28.76 6.00 -14.50
CA PRO A 339 30.12 5.50 -14.63
C PRO A 339 30.40 5.02 -16.06
N LYS A 340 31.58 5.41 -16.61
CA LYS A 340 31.97 5.07 -17.99
C LYS A 340 32.95 3.89 -18.07
N LYS A 341 33.67 3.56 -16.98
CA LYS A 341 34.71 2.53 -16.94
C LYS A 341 34.94 2.00 -15.52
N GLY A 342 35.63 0.88 -15.39
CA GLY A 342 36.03 0.28 -14.10
C GLY A 342 34.92 -0.52 -13.43
N GLU A 343 35.15 -0.89 -12.16
CA GLU A 343 34.25 -1.75 -11.37
C GLU A 343 32.83 -1.18 -11.25
N LYS A 344 32.69 0.15 -11.11
CA LYS A 344 31.37 0.81 -11.02
C LYS A 344 30.58 0.69 -12.32
N LYS A 345 31.27 0.69 -13.47
CA LYS A 345 30.62 0.43 -14.76
C LYS A 345 30.17 -1.03 -14.87
N ALA A 346 31.01 -1.98 -14.44
CA ALA A 346 30.64 -3.39 -14.41
C ALA A 346 29.44 -3.64 -13.48
N LEU A 347 29.38 -2.97 -12.33
CA LEU A 347 28.23 -2.99 -11.43
C LEU A 347 26.97 -2.46 -12.12
N LEU A 348 27.05 -1.32 -12.80
CA LEU A 348 25.92 -0.75 -13.53
C LEU A 348 25.41 -1.68 -14.63
N ASP A 349 26.32 -2.36 -15.34
CA ASP A 349 25.94 -3.30 -16.40
C ASP A 349 25.30 -4.58 -15.83
N LEU A 350 25.84 -5.11 -14.72
CA LEU A 350 25.23 -6.23 -14.00
C LEU A 350 23.79 -5.91 -13.54
N THR A 351 23.60 -4.72 -12.97
CA THR A 351 22.26 -4.29 -12.51
C THR A 351 21.30 -4.01 -13.67
N ARG A 352 21.81 -3.61 -14.84
CA ARG A 352 21.00 -3.46 -16.06
C ARG A 352 20.44 -4.78 -16.58
N GLU A 353 21.18 -5.86 -16.47
CA GLU A 353 20.67 -7.21 -16.83
C GLU A 353 19.47 -7.59 -15.94
N ASP A 354 19.57 -7.37 -14.63
CA ASP A 354 18.48 -7.58 -13.69
C ASP A 354 17.25 -6.73 -14.03
N VAL A 355 17.46 -5.45 -14.37
CA VAL A 355 16.38 -4.53 -14.77
C VAL A 355 15.74 -4.98 -16.09
N SER A 356 16.54 -5.42 -17.06
CA SER A 356 16.01 -5.95 -18.34
C SER A 356 15.13 -7.18 -18.13
N GLN A 357 15.55 -8.10 -17.25
CA GLN A 357 14.73 -9.26 -16.91
C GLN A 357 13.44 -8.86 -16.17
N PHE A 358 13.51 -7.88 -15.28
CA PHE A 358 12.33 -7.34 -14.59
C PHE A 358 11.35 -6.69 -15.57
N SER A 359 11.86 -5.86 -16.51
CA SER A 359 11.03 -5.21 -17.55
C SER A 359 10.31 -6.24 -18.42
N LYS A 360 11.00 -7.29 -18.88
CA LYS A 360 10.37 -8.39 -19.63
C LYS A 360 9.26 -9.08 -18.83
N ASN A 361 9.51 -9.35 -17.55
CA ASN A 361 8.50 -9.96 -16.68
C ASN A 361 7.27 -9.05 -16.48
N LEU A 362 7.45 -7.72 -16.46
CA LEU A 362 6.34 -6.76 -16.41
C LEU A 362 5.55 -6.75 -17.72
N GLU A 363 6.24 -6.67 -18.86
CA GLU A 363 5.62 -6.72 -20.20
C GLU A 363 4.80 -8.00 -20.38
N ASP A 364 5.37 -9.15 -19.99
CA ASP A 364 4.68 -10.45 -20.04
C ASP A 364 3.44 -10.47 -19.13
N ARG A 365 3.53 -9.89 -17.94
CA ARG A 365 2.37 -9.77 -17.02
C ARG A 365 1.28 -8.87 -17.59
N GLU A 366 1.65 -7.73 -18.16
CA GLU A 366 0.71 -6.81 -18.78
C GLU A 366 0.06 -7.42 -20.03
N LYS A 367 0.85 -8.09 -20.87
CA LYS A 367 0.36 -8.83 -22.03
C LYS A 367 -0.62 -9.92 -21.60
N ASN A 368 -0.22 -10.79 -20.67
CA ASN A 368 -1.07 -11.85 -20.14
C ASN A 368 -2.37 -11.30 -19.49
N LYS A 369 -2.30 -10.10 -18.89
CA LYS A 369 -3.49 -9.44 -18.34
C LYS A 369 -4.42 -8.96 -19.46
N LYS A 370 -3.88 -8.32 -20.50
CA LYS A 370 -4.65 -7.87 -21.68
C LYS A 370 -5.28 -9.05 -22.42
N ASP A 371 -4.50 -10.11 -22.64
CA ASP A 371 -4.98 -11.33 -23.30
C ASP A 371 -6.15 -11.95 -22.52
N ARG A 372 -6.04 -12.05 -21.20
CA ARG A 372 -7.13 -12.53 -20.33
C ARG A 372 -8.35 -11.59 -20.31
N GLU A 373 -8.14 -10.27 -20.31
CA GLU A 373 -9.24 -9.29 -20.41
C GLU A 373 -9.98 -9.44 -21.75
N GLN A 374 -9.24 -9.67 -22.84
CA GLN A 374 -9.82 -9.87 -24.17
C GLN A 374 -10.55 -11.21 -24.27
N GLU A 375 -9.97 -12.29 -23.75
CA GLU A 375 -10.60 -13.60 -23.68
C GLU A 375 -11.90 -13.55 -22.87
N LEU A 376 -11.89 -12.93 -21.69
CA LEU A 376 -13.10 -12.71 -20.90
C LEU A 376 -14.15 -11.89 -21.68
N HIS A 377 -13.72 -10.84 -22.37
CA HIS A 377 -14.63 -10.02 -23.16
C HIS A 377 -15.36 -10.85 -24.22
N VAL A 378 -14.63 -11.68 -24.95
CA VAL A 378 -15.20 -12.56 -25.98
C VAL A 378 -16.17 -13.57 -25.36
N GLU A 379 -15.78 -14.26 -24.31
CA GLU A 379 -16.61 -15.29 -23.68
C GLU A 379 -17.83 -14.70 -22.97
N LEU A 380 -17.67 -13.55 -22.31
CA LEU A 380 -18.79 -12.86 -21.68
C LEU A 380 -19.79 -12.31 -22.71
N THR A 381 -19.30 -11.78 -23.84
CA THR A 381 -20.18 -11.35 -24.94
C THR A 381 -21.01 -12.52 -25.45
N LYS A 382 -20.39 -13.66 -25.77
CA LYS A 382 -21.10 -14.86 -26.20
C LYS A 382 -22.16 -15.32 -25.22
N LEU A 383 -21.85 -15.27 -23.93
CA LEU A 383 -22.79 -15.63 -22.85
C LEU A 383 -23.97 -14.65 -22.79
N LEU A 384 -23.68 -13.33 -22.77
CA LEU A 384 -24.72 -12.30 -22.71
C LEU A 384 -25.62 -12.33 -23.95
N ASP A 385 -25.07 -12.56 -25.13
CA ASP A 385 -25.83 -12.68 -26.37
C ASP A 385 -26.75 -13.93 -26.33
N ARG A 386 -26.30 -15.07 -25.78
CA ARG A 386 -27.15 -16.25 -25.58
C ARG A 386 -28.30 -15.97 -24.61
N ILE A 387 -28.00 -15.33 -23.47
CA ILE A 387 -29.03 -14.97 -22.48
C ILE A 387 -30.03 -13.95 -23.07
N ALA A 388 -29.55 -12.98 -23.86
CA ALA A 388 -30.38 -11.99 -24.50
C ALA A 388 -31.26 -12.58 -25.62
N ALA A 389 -30.70 -13.43 -26.50
CA ALA A 389 -31.45 -14.11 -27.57
C ALA A 389 -32.52 -15.03 -27.01
N ALA A 390 -32.26 -15.64 -25.88
CA ALA A 390 -33.19 -16.52 -25.19
C ALA A 390 -34.35 -15.78 -24.49
N ASN A 391 -34.17 -14.50 -24.16
CA ASN A 391 -35.23 -13.66 -23.58
C ASN A 391 -35.93 -12.86 -24.69
N SER A 392 -36.75 -13.42 -25.56
CA SER A 392 -37.51 -12.86 -26.72
C SER A 392 -37.88 -11.36 -26.67
N THR A 393 -37.29 -10.60 -25.81
CA THR A 393 -37.45 -9.15 -25.62
C THR A 393 -36.53 -8.47 -26.65
N GLN A 394 -37.09 -7.82 -27.61
CA GLN A 394 -36.41 -6.84 -28.49
C GLN A 394 -35.77 -5.75 -27.63
N SER A 395 -34.68 -6.06 -26.97
CA SER A 395 -33.94 -5.12 -26.17
C SER A 395 -33.00 -4.35 -27.09
N GLN A 396 -33.27 -3.08 -27.30
CA GLN A 396 -32.34 -2.11 -27.91
C GLN A 396 -30.99 -2.08 -27.22
N THR A 397 -30.89 -2.65 -26.01
CA THR A 397 -29.69 -2.79 -25.21
C THR A 397 -28.70 -3.80 -25.79
N ALA A 398 -29.16 -4.93 -26.33
CA ALA A 398 -28.29 -5.91 -27.00
C ALA A 398 -27.64 -5.32 -28.26
N THR A 399 -28.36 -4.47 -28.99
CA THR A 399 -27.88 -3.79 -30.21
C THR A 399 -26.89 -2.64 -29.87
N GLN A 400 -26.95 -2.07 -28.68
CA GLN A 400 -25.97 -1.07 -28.21
C GLN A 400 -24.69 -1.72 -27.66
N ILE A 401 -24.75 -2.94 -27.13
CA ILE A 401 -23.59 -3.68 -26.66
C ILE A 401 -22.70 -4.11 -27.86
N SER A 402 -23.33 -4.52 -28.99
CA SER A 402 -22.62 -4.99 -30.20
C SER A 402 -22.08 -3.88 -31.11
N LYS A 403 -22.52 -2.63 -30.97
CA LYS A 403 -22.10 -1.47 -31.80
C LYS A 403 -21.17 -0.46 -31.12
N GLY A 404 -20.81 -0.68 -29.86
CA GLY A 404 -19.89 0.19 -29.15
C GLY A 404 -18.44 -0.24 -29.36
N THR A 405 -17.70 0.56 -30.15
CA THR A 405 -16.24 0.57 -30.30
C THR A 405 -15.47 0.13 -29.07
N GLU A 406 -14.61 -0.81 -29.27
CA GLU A 406 -13.33 -1.30 -28.68
C GLU A 406 -12.97 -1.11 -27.20
N THR A 407 -13.68 -0.40 -26.33
CA THR A 407 -13.19 -0.16 -24.95
C THR A 407 -14.25 -0.08 -23.84
N LYS A 408 -15.54 -0.32 -24.08
CA LYS A 408 -16.49 -0.31 -22.95
C LYS A 408 -16.39 -1.60 -22.14
N LYS A 409 -15.73 -1.54 -20.99
CA LYS A 409 -15.71 -2.63 -20.00
C LYS A 409 -17.15 -2.89 -19.52
N TYR A 410 -17.59 -4.15 -19.58
CA TYR A 410 -18.89 -4.56 -19.03
C TYR A 410 -19.00 -4.14 -17.55
N ARG A 411 -20.14 -3.56 -17.18
CA ARG A 411 -20.51 -3.34 -15.79
C ARG A 411 -21.38 -4.50 -15.33
N VAL A 412 -20.92 -5.26 -14.37
CA VAL A 412 -21.63 -6.36 -13.74
C VAL A 412 -21.96 -5.97 -12.30
N GLU A 413 -23.22 -6.05 -11.92
CA GLU A 413 -23.67 -5.83 -10.54
C GLU A 413 -24.07 -7.16 -9.92
N ALA A 414 -23.50 -7.51 -8.79
CA ALA A 414 -23.85 -8.74 -8.06
C ALA A 414 -24.43 -8.43 -6.70
N TYR A 415 -25.46 -9.19 -6.33
CA TYR A 415 -26.25 -8.99 -5.11
C TYR A 415 -26.24 -10.25 -4.25
N ASP A 416 -26.02 -10.04 -2.94
CA ASP A 416 -26.14 -11.07 -1.90
C ASP A 416 -26.96 -10.51 -0.73
N LEU A 417 -27.77 -11.37 -0.14
CA LEU A 417 -28.61 -11.05 1.01
C LEU A 417 -28.06 -11.77 2.23
N SER A 418 -27.81 -11.04 3.26
CA SER A 418 -27.34 -11.61 4.51
C SER A 418 -28.35 -11.39 5.63
N ASN A 419 -28.95 -12.50 6.09
CA ASN A 419 -29.88 -12.56 7.17
C ASN A 419 -29.21 -13.20 8.39
N THR A 420 -29.01 -12.46 9.46
CA THR A 420 -28.52 -13.03 10.74
C THR A 420 -29.63 -12.97 11.77
N ASN A 421 -29.95 -14.11 12.37
CA ASN A 421 -30.97 -14.25 13.41
C ASN A 421 -30.91 -13.12 14.44
N GLY A 422 -31.89 -12.19 14.39
CA GLY A 422 -32.00 -11.05 15.31
C GLY A 422 -31.23 -9.78 14.99
N LEU A 423 -30.52 -9.70 13.84
CA LEU A 423 -29.92 -8.48 13.32
C LEU A 423 -30.62 -8.06 12.02
N GLU A 424 -30.59 -6.75 11.72
CA GLU A 424 -31.22 -6.20 10.54
C GLU A 424 -30.71 -6.87 9.25
N ALA A 425 -31.62 -7.31 8.39
CA ALA A 425 -31.28 -7.83 7.06
C ALA A 425 -30.65 -6.77 6.18
N VAL A 426 -29.59 -7.13 5.47
CA VAL A 426 -28.86 -6.21 4.59
C VAL A 426 -28.60 -6.86 3.23
N GLY A 427 -28.94 -6.13 2.17
CA GLY A 427 -28.53 -6.47 0.81
C GLY A 427 -27.19 -5.80 0.47
N ALA A 428 -26.25 -6.58 -0.02
CA ALA A 428 -24.96 -6.13 -0.52
C ALA A 428 -24.97 -6.04 -2.04
N MET A 429 -24.44 -4.96 -2.62
CA MET A 429 -24.24 -4.79 -4.04
C MET A 429 -22.76 -4.58 -4.29
N VAL A 430 -22.13 -5.44 -5.08
CA VAL A 430 -20.76 -5.25 -5.58
C VAL A 430 -20.80 -4.98 -7.09
N VAL A 431 -19.81 -4.26 -7.58
CA VAL A 431 -19.72 -3.87 -8.98
C VAL A 431 -18.38 -4.27 -9.55
N PHE A 432 -18.40 -4.89 -10.72
CA PHE A 432 -17.21 -5.20 -11.50
C PHE A 432 -17.25 -4.47 -12.84
N ARG A 433 -16.07 -3.96 -13.26
CA ARG A 433 -15.84 -3.39 -14.58
C ARG A 433 -14.79 -4.22 -15.31
N GLY A 434 -15.20 -5.01 -16.28
CA GLY A 434 -14.35 -6.06 -16.82
C GLY A 434 -13.90 -7.00 -15.70
N MET A 435 -12.61 -7.28 -15.59
CA MET A 435 -12.06 -8.17 -14.56
C MET A 435 -11.89 -7.53 -13.18
N THR A 436 -12.11 -6.22 -13.03
CA THR A 436 -11.71 -5.47 -11.84
C THR A 436 -12.92 -5.07 -11.00
N ALA A 437 -12.83 -5.28 -9.69
CA ALA A 437 -13.81 -4.83 -8.71
C ALA A 437 -13.79 -3.30 -8.56
N ASP A 438 -14.91 -2.64 -8.82
CA ASP A 438 -15.09 -1.19 -8.61
C ASP A 438 -15.64 -0.92 -7.20
N LYS A 439 -14.74 -0.94 -6.21
CA LYS A 439 -15.12 -0.79 -4.80
C LYS A 439 -15.79 0.55 -4.48
N LYS A 440 -15.59 1.60 -5.31
CA LYS A 440 -16.23 2.92 -5.13
C LYS A 440 -17.74 2.85 -5.44
N ALA A 441 -18.13 1.92 -6.29
CA ALA A 441 -19.52 1.70 -6.68
C ALA A 441 -20.26 0.69 -5.78
N TYR A 442 -19.61 0.07 -4.79
CA TYR A 442 -20.24 -0.86 -3.84
C TYR A 442 -21.28 -0.15 -2.99
N ARG A 443 -22.42 -0.79 -2.75
CA ARG A 443 -23.49 -0.25 -1.91
C ARG A 443 -24.04 -1.32 -0.95
N ARG A 444 -24.57 -0.85 0.18
CA ARG A 444 -25.31 -1.67 1.15
C ARG A 444 -26.70 -1.09 1.31
N PHE A 445 -27.69 -1.96 1.31
CA PHE A 445 -29.10 -1.62 1.46
C PHE A 445 -29.64 -2.28 2.71
N ARG A 446 -29.93 -1.51 3.73
CA ARG A 446 -30.65 -1.99 4.90
C ARG A 446 -32.11 -2.26 4.49
N ILE A 447 -32.61 -3.46 4.73
CA ILE A 447 -33.99 -3.84 4.45
C ILE A 447 -34.91 -3.13 5.43
N ARG A 448 -36.03 -2.59 4.95
CA ARG A 448 -36.92 -1.72 5.71
C ARG A 448 -38.36 -2.16 5.70
N THR A 449 -38.82 -2.80 4.63
CA THR A 449 -40.22 -3.10 4.36
C THR A 449 -40.57 -4.58 4.54
N VAL A 450 -39.56 -5.42 4.65
CA VAL A 450 -39.75 -6.89 4.78
C VAL A 450 -39.61 -7.29 6.25
N GLU A 451 -40.66 -7.93 6.79
CA GLU A 451 -40.66 -8.49 8.13
C GLU A 451 -40.34 -9.99 8.06
N GLY A 452 -39.33 -10.44 8.81
CA GLY A 452 -38.92 -11.84 8.84
C GLY A 452 -37.90 -12.26 7.79
N PRO A 453 -37.55 -13.54 7.70
CA PRO A 453 -36.53 -14.07 6.80
C PRO A 453 -37.09 -14.37 5.41
N ASP A 454 -37.42 -13.33 4.63
CA ASP A 454 -37.85 -13.46 3.24
C ASP A 454 -36.79 -12.86 2.30
N ASP A 455 -35.95 -13.75 1.77
CA ASP A 455 -34.84 -13.35 0.89
C ASP A 455 -35.37 -12.85 -0.46
N TYR A 456 -36.49 -13.35 -0.97
CA TYR A 456 -37.06 -12.91 -2.24
C TYR A 456 -37.61 -11.49 -2.15
N ALA A 457 -38.42 -11.20 -1.14
CA ALA A 457 -38.96 -9.87 -0.90
C ALA A 457 -37.83 -8.87 -0.58
N SER A 458 -36.81 -9.28 0.16
CA SER A 458 -35.62 -8.47 0.46
C SER A 458 -34.85 -8.11 -0.80
N LEU A 459 -34.65 -9.07 -1.71
CA LEU A 459 -34.00 -8.82 -3.01
C LEU A 459 -34.83 -7.83 -3.85
N GLN A 460 -36.14 -7.99 -3.87
CA GLN A 460 -37.04 -7.08 -4.57
C GLN A 460 -36.94 -5.66 -4.03
N GLU A 461 -36.93 -5.46 -2.71
CA GLU A 461 -36.72 -4.14 -2.10
C GLU A 461 -35.40 -3.50 -2.53
N VAL A 462 -34.29 -4.27 -2.52
CA VAL A 462 -32.96 -3.77 -2.89
C VAL A 462 -32.93 -3.33 -4.34
N LEU A 463 -33.41 -4.18 -5.27
CA LEU A 463 -33.42 -3.87 -6.68
C LEU A 463 -34.35 -2.68 -7.02
N TYR A 464 -35.54 -2.64 -6.44
CA TYR A 464 -36.46 -1.51 -6.58
C TYR A 464 -35.78 -0.19 -6.18
N ARG A 465 -35.16 -0.14 -5.02
CA ARG A 465 -34.48 1.07 -4.51
C ARG A 465 -33.26 1.45 -5.36
N ARG A 466 -32.53 0.48 -5.91
CA ARG A 466 -31.42 0.74 -6.85
C ARG A 466 -31.91 1.37 -8.14
N LEU A 467 -32.97 0.81 -8.73
CA LEU A 467 -33.53 1.28 -9.99
C LEU A 467 -34.19 2.66 -9.83
N LYS A 468 -34.93 2.85 -8.75
CA LYS A 468 -35.56 4.14 -8.43
C LYS A 468 -34.54 5.27 -8.28
N ARG A 469 -33.40 5.01 -7.63
CA ARG A 469 -32.31 5.98 -7.53
C ARG A 469 -31.69 6.30 -8.89
N ALA A 470 -31.60 5.31 -9.77
CA ALA A 470 -31.12 5.54 -11.13
C ALA A 470 -32.09 6.46 -11.91
N GLU A 471 -33.41 6.23 -11.77
CA GLU A 471 -34.46 7.07 -12.36
C GLU A 471 -34.43 8.50 -11.81
N GLU A 472 -34.17 8.67 -10.53
CA GLU A 472 -34.01 9.96 -9.84
C GLU A 472 -32.70 10.68 -10.22
N GLY A 473 -31.81 10.08 -11.02
CA GLY A 473 -30.57 10.68 -11.49
C GLY A 473 -29.43 10.70 -10.47
N ASP A 474 -29.47 9.82 -9.43
CA ASP A 474 -28.38 9.70 -8.44
C ASP A 474 -27.07 9.27 -9.14
N PRO A 475 -25.99 10.09 -9.12
CA PRO A 475 -24.75 9.81 -9.82
C PRO A 475 -24.12 8.45 -9.48
N GLY A 476 -24.41 7.92 -8.27
CA GLY A 476 -23.92 6.60 -7.84
C GLY A 476 -24.66 5.41 -8.48
N PHE A 477 -25.79 5.64 -9.16
CA PHE A 477 -26.70 4.62 -9.69
C PHE A 477 -27.13 4.81 -11.13
N VAL A 478 -26.83 5.96 -11.76
CA VAL A 478 -27.23 6.30 -13.15
C VAL A 478 -26.69 5.30 -14.16
N GLU A 479 -25.51 4.74 -13.94
CA GLU A 479 -24.92 3.80 -14.87
C GLU A 479 -25.62 2.43 -14.80
N VAL A 480 -26.13 2.02 -15.95
CA VAL A 480 -26.90 0.78 -16.12
C VAL A 480 -25.94 -0.42 -16.23
N PRO A 481 -26.14 -1.52 -15.48
CA PRO A 481 -25.33 -2.72 -15.63
C PRO A 481 -25.65 -3.48 -16.93
N SER A 482 -24.66 -4.18 -17.46
CA SER A 482 -24.83 -5.13 -18.58
C SER A 482 -25.58 -6.39 -18.14
N ILE A 483 -25.40 -6.78 -16.88
CA ILE A 483 -26.09 -7.92 -16.25
C ILE A 483 -26.17 -7.71 -14.74
N ILE A 484 -27.29 -8.14 -14.17
CA ILE A 484 -27.50 -8.29 -12.73
C ILE A 484 -27.27 -9.76 -12.37
N LEU A 485 -26.40 -10.01 -11.40
CA LEU A 485 -26.17 -11.31 -10.81
C LEU A 485 -26.78 -11.37 -9.41
N VAL A 486 -27.47 -12.46 -9.10
CA VAL A 486 -28.01 -12.71 -7.78
C VAL A 486 -27.39 -13.99 -7.20
N ASP A 487 -26.99 -13.96 -5.93
CA ASP A 487 -26.48 -15.17 -5.26
C ASP A 487 -27.65 -16.07 -4.87
N GLY A 488 -28.07 -16.93 -5.82
CA GLY A 488 -29.21 -17.82 -5.65
C GLY A 488 -29.71 -18.42 -6.96
N GLY A 489 -30.62 -19.39 -6.82
CA GLY A 489 -31.19 -20.12 -7.96
C GLY A 489 -32.37 -19.41 -8.64
N ALA A 490 -33.17 -20.19 -9.38
CA ALA A 490 -34.28 -19.72 -10.22
C ALA A 490 -35.29 -18.82 -9.48
N GLY A 491 -35.56 -19.06 -8.21
CA GLY A 491 -36.47 -18.21 -7.43
C GLY A 491 -35.97 -16.78 -7.25
N HIS A 492 -34.67 -16.58 -7.03
CA HIS A 492 -34.07 -15.24 -6.92
C HIS A 492 -34.07 -14.53 -8.27
N VAL A 493 -33.82 -15.26 -9.35
CA VAL A 493 -33.90 -14.71 -10.72
C VAL A 493 -35.34 -14.25 -11.02
N HIS A 494 -36.33 -15.06 -10.67
CA HIS A 494 -37.74 -14.71 -10.85
C HIS A 494 -38.13 -13.47 -10.04
N ALA A 495 -37.73 -13.41 -8.75
CA ALA A 495 -37.96 -12.27 -7.90
C ALA A 495 -37.33 -10.97 -8.48
N ALA A 496 -36.11 -11.06 -9.01
CA ALA A 496 -35.46 -9.93 -9.66
C ALA A 496 -36.18 -9.49 -10.94
N LYS A 497 -36.57 -10.43 -11.81
CA LYS A 497 -37.32 -10.12 -13.04
C LYS A 497 -38.66 -9.43 -12.75
N THR A 498 -39.40 -9.89 -11.75
CA THR A 498 -40.67 -9.26 -11.34
C THR A 498 -40.51 -7.76 -11.06
N VAL A 499 -39.42 -7.35 -10.41
CA VAL A 499 -39.15 -5.93 -10.14
C VAL A 499 -38.81 -5.19 -11.44
N LEU A 500 -38.00 -5.77 -12.31
CA LEU A 500 -37.62 -5.16 -13.58
C LEU A 500 -38.84 -4.92 -14.46
N GLU A 501 -39.73 -5.90 -14.56
CA GLU A 501 -40.99 -5.82 -15.30
C GLU A 501 -41.92 -4.76 -14.74
N ALA A 502 -42.08 -4.74 -13.39
CA ALA A 502 -42.92 -3.74 -12.71
C ALA A 502 -42.42 -2.30 -12.92
N MET A 503 -41.12 -2.10 -13.09
CA MET A 503 -40.51 -0.81 -13.37
C MET A 503 -40.32 -0.50 -14.86
N GLY A 504 -40.69 -1.41 -15.77
CA GLY A 504 -40.52 -1.25 -17.22
C GLY A 504 -39.05 -1.21 -17.65
N VAL A 505 -38.15 -1.84 -16.89
CA VAL A 505 -36.70 -1.83 -17.16
C VAL A 505 -36.29 -3.18 -17.77
N SER A 506 -35.64 -3.13 -18.93
CA SER A 506 -35.10 -4.33 -19.59
C SER A 506 -33.62 -4.50 -19.28
N LEU A 507 -33.29 -5.44 -18.37
CA LEU A 507 -31.94 -5.81 -18.00
C LEU A 507 -31.78 -7.33 -17.96
N LEU A 508 -30.57 -7.79 -18.28
CA LEU A 508 -30.25 -9.22 -18.13
C LEU A 508 -30.08 -9.56 -16.65
N VAL A 509 -30.65 -10.67 -16.23
CA VAL A 509 -30.55 -11.21 -14.88
C VAL A 509 -30.13 -12.67 -14.92
N ALA A 510 -29.16 -13.04 -14.10
CA ALA A 510 -28.78 -14.43 -13.88
C ALA A 510 -28.52 -14.69 -12.40
N GLY A 511 -28.81 -15.91 -11.97
CA GLY A 511 -28.47 -16.41 -10.64
C GLY A 511 -27.17 -17.20 -10.68
N ILE A 512 -26.37 -17.11 -9.66
CA ILE A 512 -25.15 -17.92 -9.50
C ILE A 512 -25.53 -19.20 -8.75
N VAL A 513 -25.39 -20.35 -9.42
CA VAL A 513 -25.70 -21.67 -8.85
C VAL A 513 -24.44 -22.27 -8.22
N LYS A 514 -24.61 -22.82 -7.01
CA LYS A 514 -23.56 -23.47 -6.22
C LYS A 514 -23.63 -24.99 -6.34
N ASP A 515 -22.50 -25.65 -6.26
CA ASP A 515 -22.41 -27.10 -6.07
C ASP A 515 -22.64 -27.47 -4.58
N ASP A 516 -22.64 -28.76 -4.29
CA ASP A 516 -22.79 -29.30 -2.93
C ASP A 516 -21.65 -28.86 -1.98
N ARG A 517 -20.56 -28.31 -2.52
CA ARG A 517 -19.41 -27.75 -1.77
C ARG A 517 -19.45 -26.22 -1.69
N HIS A 518 -20.58 -25.59 -2.01
CA HIS A 518 -20.79 -24.14 -2.05
C HIS A 518 -19.89 -23.38 -3.05
N LYS A 519 -19.36 -24.04 -4.08
CA LYS A 519 -18.60 -23.40 -5.16
C LYS A 519 -19.50 -23.12 -6.35
N THR A 520 -19.20 -22.05 -7.09
CA THR A 520 -19.90 -21.70 -8.32
C THR A 520 -19.88 -22.91 -9.28
N ARG A 521 -21.04 -23.37 -9.73
CA ARG A 521 -21.17 -24.44 -10.72
C ARG A 521 -21.63 -23.90 -12.06
N GLY A 522 -22.57 -22.97 -12.04
CA GLY A 522 -23.20 -22.48 -13.26
C GLY A 522 -23.97 -21.18 -13.03
N LEU A 523 -24.62 -20.77 -14.08
CA LEU A 523 -25.59 -19.67 -14.05
C LEU A 523 -26.98 -20.20 -14.32
N VAL A 524 -27.98 -19.65 -13.64
CA VAL A 524 -29.37 -19.88 -13.96
C VAL A 524 -30.01 -18.58 -14.44
N TYR A 525 -30.73 -18.63 -15.53
CA TYR A 525 -31.51 -17.51 -16.04
C TYR A 525 -32.86 -18.01 -16.57
N ASP A 526 -33.79 -17.11 -16.70
CA ASP A 526 -35.18 -17.45 -17.06
C ASP A 526 -35.44 -17.13 -18.54
N ILE A 527 -36.02 -18.10 -19.26
CA ILE A 527 -36.49 -17.93 -20.62
C ILE A 527 -37.99 -18.25 -20.63
N ASP A 528 -38.83 -17.29 -21.00
CA ASP A 528 -40.29 -17.43 -21.11
C ASP A 528 -40.92 -18.13 -19.91
N GLY A 529 -40.44 -17.78 -18.67
CA GLY A 529 -40.92 -18.37 -17.42
C GLY A 529 -40.31 -19.75 -17.08
N LYS A 530 -39.37 -20.25 -17.87
CA LYS A 530 -38.66 -21.52 -17.61
C LYS A 530 -37.22 -21.26 -17.19
N PRO A 531 -36.78 -21.73 -16.03
CA PRO A 531 -35.37 -21.59 -15.62
C PRO A 531 -34.48 -22.51 -16.46
N ILE A 532 -33.42 -21.92 -17.02
CA ILE A 532 -32.35 -22.64 -17.70
C ILE A 532 -31.07 -22.51 -16.88
N GLU A 533 -30.45 -23.63 -16.60
CA GLU A 533 -29.16 -23.70 -15.95
C GLU A 533 -28.06 -23.93 -16.98
N GLU A 534 -27.10 -23.02 -17.06
CA GLU A 534 -25.93 -23.13 -17.92
C GLU A 534 -24.71 -23.48 -17.08
N ASN A 535 -24.12 -24.64 -17.37
CA ASN A 535 -22.87 -25.05 -16.72
C ASN A 535 -21.70 -24.26 -17.31
N ILE A 536 -20.95 -23.56 -16.46
CA ILE A 536 -19.76 -22.78 -16.84
C ILE A 536 -18.45 -23.45 -16.42
N SER A 537 -18.50 -24.66 -15.84
CA SER A 537 -17.30 -25.39 -15.37
C SER A 537 -16.33 -25.70 -16.50
N ASP A 538 -16.84 -25.89 -17.73
CA ASP A 538 -16.02 -26.20 -18.91
C ASP A 538 -15.34 -24.96 -19.52
N ASN A 539 -15.70 -23.76 -19.03
CA ASN A 539 -15.07 -22.52 -19.44
C ASN A 539 -14.28 -21.91 -18.29
N PRO A 540 -12.96 -22.15 -18.21
CA PRO A 540 -12.14 -21.70 -17.06
C PRO A 540 -12.16 -20.20 -16.84
N VAL A 541 -12.34 -19.41 -17.89
CA VAL A 541 -12.35 -17.94 -17.82
C VAL A 541 -13.62 -17.45 -17.15
N LEU A 542 -14.78 -17.91 -17.60
CA LEU A 542 -16.08 -17.56 -17.01
C LEU A 542 -16.21 -18.14 -15.60
N PHE A 543 -15.80 -19.40 -15.40
CA PHE A 543 -15.83 -20.04 -14.09
C PHE A 543 -15.06 -19.23 -13.04
N LYS A 544 -13.82 -18.84 -13.35
CA LYS A 544 -12.99 -18.02 -12.48
C LYS A 544 -13.59 -16.62 -12.27
N TYR A 545 -14.13 -16.03 -13.32
CA TYR A 545 -14.71 -14.69 -13.26
C TYR A 545 -15.93 -14.63 -12.33
N PHE A 546 -16.90 -15.51 -12.52
CA PHE A 546 -18.10 -15.54 -11.70
C PHE A 546 -17.81 -16.04 -10.28
N GLY A 547 -16.85 -16.95 -10.11
CA GLY A 547 -16.37 -17.37 -8.79
C GLY A 547 -15.80 -16.20 -7.98
N ASN A 548 -14.95 -15.37 -8.61
CA ASN A 548 -14.41 -14.17 -7.95
C ASN A 548 -15.51 -13.16 -7.57
N ILE A 549 -16.54 -12.99 -8.41
CA ILE A 549 -17.67 -12.11 -8.12
C ILE A 549 -18.46 -12.65 -6.93
N GLN A 550 -18.74 -13.96 -6.89
CA GLN A 550 -19.46 -14.62 -5.82
C GLN A 550 -18.72 -14.49 -4.49
N GLU A 551 -17.43 -14.79 -4.48
CA GLU A 551 -16.59 -14.64 -3.27
C GLU A 551 -16.59 -13.19 -2.76
N GLU A 552 -16.49 -12.22 -3.66
CA GLU A 552 -16.42 -10.81 -3.29
C GLU A 552 -17.77 -10.28 -2.76
N VAL A 553 -18.91 -10.64 -3.36
CA VAL A 553 -20.22 -10.21 -2.85
C VAL A 553 -20.51 -10.81 -1.49
N HIS A 554 -20.19 -12.09 -1.31
CA HIS A 554 -20.35 -12.77 -0.03
C HIS A 554 -19.42 -12.19 1.04
N ARG A 555 -18.14 -11.93 0.71
CA ARG A 555 -17.19 -11.25 1.60
C ARG A 555 -17.72 -9.87 2.04
N PHE A 556 -18.22 -9.07 1.08
CA PHE A 556 -18.72 -7.73 1.35
C PHE A 556 -19.98 -7.73 2.23
N ALA A 557 -20.83 -8.74 2.09
CA ALA A 557 -22.00 -8.95 2.93
C ALA A 557 -21.61 -9.32 4.37
N ILE A 558 -20.66 -10.26 4.56
CA ILE A 558 -20.19 -10.72 5.87
C ILE A 558 -19.46 -9.62 6.65
N ASP A 559 -18.61 -8.82 5.98
CA ASP A 559 -17.84 -7.74 6.62
C ASP A 559 -18.75 -6.73 7.35
N TYR A 560 -19.96 -6.52 6.87
CA TYR A 560 -20.94 -5.68 7.55
C TYR A 560 -21.38 -6.26 8.90
N HIS A 561 -21.71 -7.55 8.92
CA HIS A 561 -22.18 -8.21 10.15
C HIS A 561 -21.08 -8.31 11.21
N ARG A 562 -19.82 -8.52 10.80
CA ARG A 562 -18.68 -8.43 11.72
C ARG A 562 -18.58 -7.04 12.33
N GLY A 563 -18.61 -5.99 11.52
CA GLY A 563 -18.55 -4.60 12.00
C GLY A 563 -19.73 -4.20 12.91
N VAL A 564 -20.93 -4.75 12.68
CA VAL A 564 -22.12 -4.52 13.54
C VAL A 564 -22.02 -5.34 14.84
N ARG A 565 -21.56 -6.60 14.78
CA ARG A 565 -21.31 -7.41 15.98
C ARG A 565 -20.23 -6.80 16.86
N ASP A 566 -19.12 -6.36 16.26
CA ASP A 566 -18.04 -5.72 16.98
C ASP A 566 -18.54 -4.45 17.68
N LYS A 567 -19.34 -3.62 16.99
CA LYS A 567 -19.94 -2.42 17.60
C LYS A 567 -20.95 -2.76 18.71
N LYS A 568 -21.76 -3.81 18.58
CA LYS A 568 -22.68 -4.24 19.63
C LYS A 568 -21.97 -4.93 20.80
N SER A 569 -20.97 -5.77 20.49
CA SER A 569 -20.13 -6.43 21.51
C SER A 569 -19.29 -5.42 22.30
N LEU A 570 -18.71 -4.44 21.61
CA LEU A 570 -17.94 -3.35 22.21
C LEU A 570 -18.80 -2.40 23.05
N GLY A 571 -20.06 -2.16 22.65
CA GLY A 571 -21.05 -1.44 23.45
C GLY A 571 -21.41 -2.17 24.75
N SER A 572 -21.55 -3.46 24.69
CA SER A 572 -21.96 -4.33 25.83
C SER A 572 -20.91 -4.35 26.97
N VAL A 573 -19.61 -4.24 26.67
CA VAL A 573 -18.56 -4.22 27.72
C VAL A 573 -18.57 -2.93 28.51
N LEU A 574 -18.72 -1.78 27.85
CA LEU A 574 -18.81 -0.48 28.54
C LEU A 574 -20.14 -0.30 29.29
N ASP A 575 -21.21 -0.93 28.83
CA ASP A 575 -22.53 -0.89 29.49
C ASP A 575 -22.53 -1.67 30.83
N GLN A 576 -21.55 -2.53 31.08
CA GLN A 576 -21.38 -3.25 32.35
C GLN A 576 -20.76 -2.38 33.44
N ILE A 577 -20.18 -1.25 33.08
CA ILE A 577 -19.58 -0.32 34.05
C ILE A 577 -20.66 0.59 34.60
N GLU A 578 -20.91 0.50 35.92
CA GLU A 578 -21.90 1.32 36.60
C GLU A 578 -21.64 2.82 36.43
N GLY A 579 -22.64 3.53 35.90
CA GLY A 579 -22.56 4.97 35.61
C GLY A 579 -22.23 5.32 34.17
N ILE A 580 -21.99 4.33 33.30
CA ILE A 580 -21.87 4.50 31.86
C ILE A 580 -23.22 4.13 31.19
N GLY A 581 -23.96 5.15 30.79
CA GLY A 581 -25.13 5.00 29.93
C GLY A 581 -24.80 5.23 28.45
N PRO A 582 -25.77 5.06 27.54
CA PRO A 582 -25.55 5.17 26.09
C PRO A 582 -24.84 6.45 25.63
N THR A 583 -25.15 7.57 26.27
CA THR A 583 -24.57 8.88 25.93
C THR A 583 -23.06 8.94 26.27
N LYS A 584 -22.68 8.49 27.47
CA LYS A 584 -21.28 8.48 27.90
C LYS A 584 -20.46 7.43 27.17
N ARG A 585 -21.03 6.25 26.90
CA ARG A 585 -20.43 5.22 26.05
C ARG A 585 -20.10 5.77 24.66
N ASN A 586 -21.07 6.42 24.01
CA ASN A 586 -20.87 6.99 22.68
C ASN A 586 -19.84 8.13 22.71
N GLY A 587 -19.81 8.93 23.77
CA GLY A 587 -18.78 9.96 23.98
C GLY A 587 -17.38 9.38 24.14
N LEU A 588 -17.22 8.32 24.94
CA LEU A 588 -15.94 7.61 25.09
C LEU A 588 -15.46 7.00 23.76
N LEU A 589 -16.35 6.32 23.05
CA LEU A 589 -16.00 5.70 21.75
C LEU A 589 -15.68 6.75 20.68
N ALA A 590 -16.36 7.90 20.68
CA ALA A 590 -16.05 9.00 19.77
C ALA A 590 -14.69 9.66 20.08
N PHE A 591 -14.33 9.76 21.37
CA PHE A 591 -13.08 10.39 21.81
C PHE A 591 -11.86 9.48 21.63
N PHE A 592 -11.96 8.20 22.00
CA PHE A 592 -10.84 7.25 21.95
C PHE A 592 -10.79 6.39 20.70
N GLY A 593 -11.85 6.36 19.89
CA GLY A 593 -11.95 5.59 18.64
C GLY A 593 -12.16 4.09 18.79
N SER A 594 -11.71 3.48 19.90
CA SER A 594 -11.88 2.04 20.17
C SER A 594 -11.93 1.73 21.67
N VAL A 595 -12.49 0.57 22.05
CA VAL A 595 -12.47 0.09 23.46
C VAL A 595 -11.06 -0.28 23.89
N ASP A 596 -10.21 -0.78 23.00
CA ASP A 596 -8.82 -1.09 23.32
C ASP A 596 -8.04 0.19 23.71
N ASN A 597 -8.32 1.31 23.05
CA ASN A 597 -7.75 2.59 23.44
C ASN A 597 -8.28 3.06 24.81
N ILE A 598 -9.57 2.86 25.09
CA ILE A 598 -10.17 3.17 26.41
C ILE A 598 -9.54 2.30 27.50
N LYS A 599 -9.35 1.00 27.22
CA LYS A 599 -8.72 0.05 28.15
C LYS A 599 -7.28 0.42 28.47
N ASN A 600 -6.53 0.92 27.49
CA ASN A 600 -5.12 1.29 27.65
C ASN A 600 -4.92 2.75 28.13
N ALA A 601 -5.98 3.54 28.24
CA ALA A 601 -5.94 4.93 28.67
C ALA A 601 -5.79 5.05 30.18
N GLY A 602 -4.92 5.94 30.62
CA GLY A 602 -4.79 6.30 32.02
C GLY A 602 -5.98 7.15 32.53
N ILE A 603 -6.13 7.21 33.86
CA ILE A 603 -7.24 7.96 34.51
C ILE A 603 -7.29 9.41 34.01
N ASP A 604 -6.14 10.07 33.87
CA ASP A 604 -6.06 11.47 33.41
C ASP A 604 -6.44 11.65 31.95
N GLU A 605 -6.29 10.62 31.14
CA GLU A 605 -6.74 10.63 29.73
C GLU A 605 -8.23 10.39 29.64
N LEU A 606 -8.76 9.45 30.42
CA LEU A 606 -10.19 9.15 30.49
C LEU A 606 -11.02 10.37 30.93
N LYS A 607 -10.49 11.19 31.83
CA LYS A 607 -11.13 12.43 32.31
C LYS A 607 -11.30 13.49 31.22
N LYS A 608 -10.52 13.42 30.12
CA LYS A 608 -10.64 14.35 28.99
C LYS A 608 -11.86 14.07 28.09
N ALA A 609 -12.44 12.90 28.21
CA ALA A 609 -13.63 12.55 27.42
C ALA A 609 -14.89 13.27 27.94
N PRO A 610 -15.78 13.74 27.04
CA PRO A 610 -16.97 14.48 27.43
C PRO A 610 -17.88 13.68 28.37
N GLY A 611 -18.23 14.28 29.53
CA GLY A 611 -19.15 13.70 30.51
C GLY A 611 -18.54 12.63 31.42
N ILE A 612 -17.22 12.45 31.43
CA ILE A 612 -16.51 11.52 32.32
C ILE A 612 -15.94 12.29 33.51
N THR A 613 -16.43 11.95 34.71
CA THR A 613 -15.93 12.49 35.98
C THR A 613 -14.77 11.64 36.48
N GLU A 614 -13.97 12.20 37.43
CA GLU A 614 -12.82 11.51 38.00
C GLU A 614 -13.19 10.14 38.60
N LYS A 615 -14.24 10.07 39.42
CA LYS A 615 -14.76 8.80 39.97
C LYS A 615 -15.18 7.79 38.91
N LEU A 616 -15.66 8.27 37.76
CA LEU A 616 -16.06 7.39 36.67
C LEU A 616 -14.83 6.94 35.86
N ALA A 617 -13.82 7.80 35.69
CA ALA A 617 -12.56 7.44 35.05
C ALA A 617 -11.79 6.38 35.87
N GLU A 618 -11.76 6.49 37.19
CA GLU A 618 -11.22 5.47 38.10
C GLU A 618 -11.94 4.14 37.95
N ARG A 619 -13.28 4.14 37.93
CA ARG A 619 -14.11 2.95 37.78
C ARG A 619 -13.93 2.27 36.42
N ILE A 620 -13.76 3.06 35.34
CA ILE A 620 -13.45 2.53 34.00
C ILE A 620 -12.07 1.86 34.02
N HIS A 621 -11.10 2.51 34.62
CA HIS A 621 -9.72 2.01 34.70
C HIS A 621 -9.66 0.71 35.53
N GLU A 622 -10.30 0.68 36.71
CA GLU A 622 -10.38 -0.52 37.56
C GLU A 622 -11.12 -1.71 36.89
N TYR A 623 -12.11 -1.43 36.05
CA TYR A 623 -12.83 -2.49 35.33
C TYR A 623 -11.96 -3.20 34.29
N PHE A 624 -10.94 -2.55 33.77
CA PHE A 624 -10.08 -3.08 32.70
C PHE A 624 -8.70 -3.57 33.18
N ILE A 625 -8.34 -3.35 34.45
CA ILE A 625 -7.16 -3.95 35.08
C ILE A 625 -7.50 -5.38 35.56
#